data_9cf0ea886676f7528805ac1fcacecd2a
#
_entry.id   9cf0ea886676f7528805ac1fcacecd2a
#
_cell.length_a   1.000
_cell.length_b   1.000
_cell.length_c   1.000
_cell.angle_alpha   90.00
_cell.angle_beta   90.00
_cell.angle_gamma   90.00
#
_symmetry.space_group_name_H-M   'P 1'
#
loop_
_entity.id
_entity.type
_entity.pdbx_description
1 polymer ?
#
loop_
_entity_poly.entity_id
_entity_poly.type
_entity_poly.pdbx_seq_one_letter_code
_entity_poly.pdbx_strand_id
1 'polypeptide(L)'
;MNVHDHLKTLSVDEIKQYCVSHTIPAAAAMMHVGGDFNLSTLVRNSNFFGYENVFYVGGKKQYDRRGCVGTHNYTPVNFIKTEEQFVEEMKVRGYRIISIENNISYPCFDFHYFINKTDLKKLGPVVFVFGEEQKGLSDYILSNSDFILTIKGRGTVRSLNVGTASGIVLGTYSSLYG
;
A
#
# COMPACT_ATOMS: atom_id res chain seq x y z
N MET A 1 -15.48 13.33 12.37
CA MET A 1 -14.44 12.30 12.47
C MET A 1 -14.99 11.04 11.81
N ASN A 2 -14.29 10.44 10.85
CA ASN A 2 -14.76 9.24 10.13
C ASN A 2 -14.17 7.98 10.79
N VAL A 3 -14.61 7.71 12.01
CA VAL A 3 -14.22 6.51 12.79
C VAL A 3 -15.48 5.74 13.18
N HIS A 4 -15.33 4.47 13.55
CA HIS A 4 -16.42 3.66 14.08
C HIS A 4 -17.07 4.33 15.29
N ASP A 5 -18.36 4.09 15.51
CA ASP A 5 -19.14 4.79 16.55
C ASP A 5 -18.55 4.63 17.96
N HIS A 6 -18.04 3.45 18.29
CA HIS A 6 -17.41 3.18 19.58
C HIS A 6 -16.05 3.90 19.79
N LEU A 7 -15.46 4.46 18.73
CA LEU A 7 -14.21 5.23 18.81
C LEU A 7 -14.42 6.74 18.85
N LYS A 8 -15.65 7.22 18.64
CA LYS A 8 -15.94 8.67 18.52
C LYS A 8 -15.66 9.46 19.79
N THR A 9 -15.67 8.81 20.94
CA THR A 9 -15.42 9.44 22.26
C THR A 9 -13.96 9.44 22.65
N LEU A 10 -13.10 8.71 21.90
CA LEU A 10 -11.67 8.60 22.17
C LEU A 10 -10.91 9.81 21.63
N SER A 11 -9.81 10.15 22.30
CA SER A 11 -8.82 11.11 21.80
C SER A 11 -8.08 10.58 20.57
N VAL A 12 -7.42 11.47 19.84
CA VAL A 12 -6.60 11.07 18.66
C VAL A 12 -5.52 10.05 19.03
N ASP A 13 -4.91 10.20 20.21
CA ASP A 13 -3.82 9.29 20.63
C ASP A 13 -4.35 7.92 21.05
N GLU A 14 -5.51 7.84 21.69
CA GLU A 14 -6.18 6.57 21.96
C GLU A 14 -6.59 5.86 20.67
N ILE A 15 -7.09 6.59 19.65
CA ILE A 15 -7.41 6.02 18.33
C ILE A 15 -6.14 5.50 17.65
N LYS A 16 -5.00 6.20 17.75
CA LYS A 16 -3.72 5.68 17.22
C LYS A 16 -3.31 4.37 17.91
N GLN A 17 -3.43 4.29 19.23
CA GLN A 17 -3.14 3.06 19.97
C GLN A 17 -4.07 1.92 19.56
N TYR A 18 -5.36 2.22 19.38
CA TYR A 18 -6.32 1.26 18.84
C TYR A 18 -5.89 0.76 17.45
N CYS A 19 -5.50 1.66 16.53
CA CYS A 19 -5.01 1.28 15.21
C CYS A 19 -3.80 0.33 15.33
N VAL A 20 -2.80 0.68 16.14
CA VAL A 20 -1.59 -0.16 16.33
C VAL A 20 -1.93 -1.56 16.83
N SER A 21 -2.89 -1.70 17.75
CA SER A 21 -3.28 -3.01 18.29
C SER A 21 -4.11 -3.87 17.32
N HIS A 22 -4.57 -3.29 16.21
CA HIS A 22 -5.42 -3.96 15.20
C HIS A 22 -4.75 -4.02 13.82
N THR A 23 -3.43 -3.85 13.74
CA THR A 23 -2.71 -3.96 12.48
C THR A 23 -2.35 -5.40 12.12
N ILE A 24 -2.30 -5.65 10.82
CA ILE A 24 -1.69 -6.84 10.24
C ILE A 24 -0.22 -6.56 9.90
N PRO A 25 0.67 -7.56 9.81
CA PRO A 25 2.08 -7.36 9.50
C PRO A 25 2.27 -7.03 8.02
N ALA A 26 1.72 -5.91 7.60
CA ALA A 26 1.75 -5.45 6.22
C ALA A 26 1.82 -3.92 6.15
N ALA A 27 2.46 -3.44 5.11
CA ALA A 27 2.55 -2.03 4.78
C ALA A 27 2.14 -1.77 3.32
N ALA A 28 1.86 -0.52 3.00
CA ALA A 28 1.63 -0.09 1.63
C ALA A 28 2.61 1.04 1.26
N ALA A 29 3.10 1.03 0.03
CA ALA A 29 3.99 2.06 -0.47
C ALA A 29 3.46 2.60 -1.80
N MET A 30 3.62 3.90 -2.00
CA MET A 30 3.34 4.56 -3.28
C MET A 30 4.59 5.29 -3.73
N MET A 31 5.03 4.97 -4.94
CA MET A 31 6.04 5.78 -5.62
C MET A 31 5.43 7.12 -6.00
N HIS A 32 6.25 8.17 -6.07
CA HIS A 32 5.77 9.52 -6.35
C HIS A 32 4.85 9.55 -7.58
N VAL A 33 3.65 10.04 -7.37
CA VAL A 33 2.63 10.20 -8.41
C VAL A 33 2.36 11.68 -8.62
N GLY A 34 2.11 12.09 -9.86
CA GLY A 34 1.82 13.48 -10.20
C GLY A 34 0.50 14.04 -9.62
N GLY A 35 -0.31 13.20 -8.96
CA GLY A 35 -1.58 13.58 -8.33
C GLY A 35 -1.67 13.09 -6.88
N ASP A 36 -1.74 14.02 -5.94
CA ASP A 36 -1.74 13.74 -4.50
C ASP A 36 -2.98 12.98 -3.99
N PHE A 37 -4.03 12.87 -4.81
CA PHE A 37 -5.30 12.26 -4.43
C PHE A 37 -5.19 10.74 -4.24
N ASN A 38 -4.34 10.09 -5.03
CA ASN A 38 -4.11 8.64 -4.92
C ASN A 38 -3.41 8.27 -3.61
N LEU A 39 -2.46 9.09 -3.14
CA LEU A 39 -1.82 8.89 -1.85
C LEU A 39 -2.86 8.98 -0.71
N SER A 40 -3.74 9.97 -0.76
CA SER A 40 -4.82 10.11 0.22
C SER A 40 -5.74 8.90 0.25
N THR A 41 -6.05 8.35 -0.92
CA THR A 41 -6.86 7.13 -1.04
C THR A 41 -6.11 5.92 -0.49
N LEU A 42 -4.79 5.78 -0.77
CA LEU A 42 -3.96 4.73 -0.20
C LEU A 42 -3.92 4.79 1.33
N VAL A 43 -3.72 5.98 1.91
CA VAL A 43 -3.73 6.19 3.37
C VAL A 43 -5.06 5.74 3.98
N ARG A 44 -6.18 6.10 3.35
CA ARG A 44 -7.50 5.70 3.80
C ARG A 44 -7.73 4.19 3.71
N ASN A 45 -7.37 3.58 2.58
CA ASN A 45 -7.46 2.14 2.38
C ASN A 45 -6.57 1.38 3.39
N SER A 46 -5.34 1.85 3.62
CA SER A 46 -4.42 1.23 4.57
C SER A 46 -4.98 1.25 5.99
N ASN A 47 -5.52 2.38 6.44
CA ASN A 47 -6.17 2.44 7.74
C ASN A 47 -7.38 1.52 7.84
N PHE A 48 -8.26 1.54 6.81
CA PHE A 48 -9.50 0.75 6.81
C PHE A 48 -9.22 -0.76 6.88
N PHE A 49 -8.16 -1.22 6.22
CA PHE A 49 -7.78 -2.64 6.16
C PHE A 49 -6.72 -3.05 7.19
N GLY A 50 -6.35 -2.17 8.14
CA GLY A 50 -5.47 -2.50 9.26
C GLY A 50 -3.98 -2.62 8.90
N TYR A 51 -3.50 -1.86 7.91
CA TYR A 51 -2.07 -1.82 7.56
C TYR A 51 -1.29 -0.95 8.54
N GLU A 52 -0.13 -1.42 9.00
CA GLU A 52 0.65 -0.75 10.04
C GLU A 52 1.37 0.52 9.57
N ASN A 53 1.78 0.59 8.30
CA ASN A 53 2.54 1.71 7.76
C ASN A 53 2.13 2.05 6.32
N VAL A 54 2.26 3.33 5.99
CA VAL A 54 2.20 3.83 4.61
C VAL A 54 3.53 4.53 4.30
N PHE A 55 4.15 4.19 3.17
CA PHE A 55 5.36 4.82 2.66
C PHE A 55 5.03 5.63 1.41
N TYR A 56 5.59 6.84 1.33
CA TYR A 56 5.53 7.68 0.13
C TYR A 56 6.95 8.00 -0.31
N VAL A 57 7.31 7.54 -1.49
CA VAL A 57 8.70 7.54 -1.98
C VAL A 57 8.87 8.53 -3.12
N GLY A 58 9.91 9.38 -3.05
CA GLY A 58 10.23 10.39 -4.06
C GLY A 58 9.35 11.63 -4.05
N GLY A 59 8.30 11.65 -3.26
CA GLY A 59 7.36 12.75 -3.19
C GLY A 59 7.67 13.81 -2.14
N LYS A 60 6.91 14.89 -2.17
CA LYS A 60 6.98 15.94 -1.16
C LYS A 60 6.22 15.52 0.10
N LYS A 61 6.63 16.04 1.26
CA LYS A 61 5.94 15.81 2.54
C LYS A 61 4.52 16.40 2.60
N GLN A 62 4.19 17.29 1.68
CA GLN A 62 2.85 17.88 1.56
C GLN A 62 2.08 17.17 0.45
N TYR A 63 0.88 16.72 0.75
CA TYR A 63 -0.06 16.12 -0.19
C TYR A 63 -1.49 16.53 0.15
N ASP A 64 -2.40 16.37 -0.80
CA ASP A 64 -3.82 16.69 -0.61
C ASP A 64 -4.46 15.69 0.36
N ARG A 65 -4.79 16.14 1.57
CA ARG A 65 -5.36 15.31 2.63
C ARG A 65 -6.88 15.16 2.57
N ARG A 66 -7.56 15.83 1.65
CA ARG A 66 -9.03 15.77 1.55
C ARG A 66 -9.53 14.34 1.33
N GLY A 67 -8.84 13.55 0.51
CA GLY A 67 -9.17 12.14 0.27
C GLY A 67 -9.02 11.23 1.49
N CYS A 68 -8.19 11.60 2.46
CA CYS A 68 -8.02 10.82 3.70
C CYS A 68 -9.23 10.88 4.64
N VAL A 69 -10.09 11.92 4.53
CA VAL A 69 -11.26 12.11 5.42
C VAL A 69 -10.91 11.97 6.92
N GLY A 70 -9.74 12.50 7.29
CA GLY A 70 -9.24 12.50 8.69
C GLY A 70 -8.34 11.30 9.06
N THR A 71 -8.26 10.22 8.28
CA THR A 71 -7.46 9.03 8.62
C THR A 71 -5.97 9.31 8.72
N HIS A 72 -5.45 10.34 8.04
CA HIS A 72 -4.05 10.77 8.16
C HIS A 72 -3.63 11.18 9.57
N ASN A 73 -4.58 11.44 10.47
CA ASN A 73 -4.29 11.72 11.87
C ASN A 73 -3.94 10.45 12.66
N TYR A 74 -4.34 9.28 12.17
CA TYR A 74 -4.18 8.00 12.86
C TYR A 74 -3.22 7.05 12.14
N THR A 75 -2.99 7.27 10.83
CA THR A 75 -2.14 6.44 10.00
C THR A 75 -0.86 7.20 9.68
N PRO A 76 0.30 6.77 10.18
CA PRO A 76 1.56 7.43 9.89
C PRO A 76 1.92 7.26 8.40
N VAL A 77 2.30 8.38 7.77
CA VAL A 77 2.88 8.38 6.42
C VAL A 77 4.38 8.64 6.53
N ASN A 78 5.16 7.66 6.14
CA ASN A 78 6.62 7.72 6.15
C ASN A 78 7.11 8.23 4.78
N PHE A 79 7.77 9.39 4.77
CA PHE A 79 8.30 10.00 3.54
C PHE A 79 9.75 9.55 3.33
N ILE A 80 10.01 8.86 2.24
CA ILE A 80 11.34 8.39 1.85
C ILE A 80 11.77 9.12 0.58
N LYS A 81 13.02 9.54 0.53
CA LYS A 81 13.52 10.47 -0.49
C LYS A 81 13.77 9.81 -1.84
N THR A 82 14.29 8.59 -1.81
CA THR A 82 14.66 7.86 -3.03
C THR A 82 14.22 6.40 -2.96
N GLU A 83 14.17 5.75 -4.12
CA GLU A 83 13.82 4.33 -4.24
C GLU A 83 14.89 3.44 -3.59
N GLU A 84 16.17 3.83 -3.66
CA GLU A 84 17.27 3.10 -3.04
C GLU A 84 17.11 3.06 -1.51
N GLN A 85 16.82 4.23 -0.92
CA GLN A 85 16.56 4.33 0.52
C GLN A 85 15.34 3.49 0.93
N PHE A 86 14.30 3.47 0.10
CA PHE A 86 13.12 2.66 0.36
C PHE A 86 13.45 1.17 0.36
N VAL A 87 14.14 0.68 -0.68
CA VAL A 87 14.50 -0.74 -0.79
C VAL A 87 15.39 -1.17 0.39
N GLU A 88 16.37 -0.34 0.75
CA GLU A 88 17.25 -0.60 1.89
C GLU A 88 16.46 -0.66 3.21
N GLU A 89 15.59 0.32 3.45
CA GLU A 89 14.76 0.37 4.65
C GLU A 89 13.81 -0.82 4.76
N MET A 90 13.19 -1.25 3.65
CA MET A 90 12.33 -2.43 3.65
C MET A 90 13.11 -3.70 3.99
N LYS A 91 14.31 -3.87 3.43
CA LYS A 91 15.19 -5.00 3.75
C LYS A 91 15.60 -5.01 5.24
N VAL A 92 15.99 -3.87 5.79
CA VAL A 92 16.36 -3.73 7.21
C VAL A 92 15.18 -4.06 8.13
N ARG A 93 13.97 -3.64 7.76
CA ARG A 93 12.74 -3.94 8.53
C ARG A 93 12.21 -5.37 8.31
N GLY A 94 12.81 -6.14 7.41
CA GLY A 94 12.41 -7.52 7.11
C GLY A 94 11.15 -7.64 6.26
N TYR A 95 10.72 -6.58 5.57
CA TYR A 95 9.59 -6.64 4.64
C TYR A 95 9.96 -7.36 3.35
N ARG A 96 9.04 -8.18 2.86
CA ARG A 96 9.03 -8.64 1.46
C ARG A 96 8.41 -7.58 0.58
N ILE A 97 9.11 -7.17 -0.47
CA ILE A 97 8.64 -6.16 -1.42
C ILE A 97 7.80 -6.84 -2.49
N ILE A 98 6.52 -6.51 -2.55
CA ILE A 98 5.56 -7.04 -3.53
C ILE A 98 5.07 -5.88 -4.40
N SER A 99 5.56 -5.82 -5.63
CA SER A 99 5.16 -4.80 -6.60
C SER A 99 3.85 -5.16 -7.28
N ILE A 100 2.97 -4.18 -7.41
CA ILE A 100 1.70 -4.30 -8.15
C ILE A 100 1.82 -3.50 -9.43
N GLU A 101 1.95 -4.21 -10.56
CA GLU A 101 2.18 -3.58 -11.86
C GLU A 101 1.54 -4.38 -13.00
N ASN A 102 1.08 -3.67 -14.02
CA ASN A 102 0.50 -4.25 -15.22
C ASN A 102 1.33 -3.89 -16.46
N ASN A 103 1.19 -4.67 -17.54
CA ASN A 103 1.81 -4.40 -18.85
C ASN A 103 3.34 -4.23 -18.83
N ILE A 104 4.02 -5.09 -18.09
CA ILE A 104 5.48 -5.10 -17.94
C ILE A 104 6.10 -6.31 -18.63
N SER A 105 7.38 -6.19 -18.97
CA SER A 105 8.20 -7.29 -19.54
C SER A 105 8.83 -8.20 -18.46
N TYR A 106 8.59 -7.91 -17.19
CA TYR A 106 9.09 -8.71 -16.07
C TYR A 106 8.23 -9.96 -15.84
N PRO A 107 8.81 -11.07 -15.39
CA PRO A 107 8.04 -12.21 -14.91
C PRO A 107 7.11 -11.79 -13.77
N CYS A 108 5.82 -12.03 -13.93
CA CYS A 108 4.83 -11.65 -12.92
C CYS A 108 3.79 -12.76 -12.74
N PHE A 109 3.13 -12.73 -11.58
CA PHE A 109 2.05 -13.66 -11.26
C PHE A 109 0.71 -12.92 -11.25
N ASP A 110 -0.36 -13.64 -11.58
CA ASP A 110 -1.71 -13.13 -11.33
C ASP A 110 -1.93 -12.96 -9.82
N PHE A 111 -2.41 -11.79 -9.41
CA PHE A 111 -2.60 -11.44 -7.99
C PHE A 111 -3.53 -12.44 -7.28
N HIS A 112 -4.71 -12.71 -7.85
CA HIS A 112 -5.67 -13.61 -7.21
C HIS A 112 -5.17 -15.05 -7.15
N TYR A 113 -4.48 -15.50 -8.20
CA TYR A 113 -3.87 -16.84 -8.20
C TYR A 113 -2.79 -16.93 -7.12
N PHE A 114 -1.92 -15.92 -7.03
CA PHE A 114 -0.82 -15.88 -6.06
C PHE A 114 -1.34 -15.90 -4.62
N ILE A 115 -2.31 -15.05 -4.30
CA ILE A 115 -2.93 -14.96 -2.97
C ILE A 115 -3.57 -16.30 -2.54
N ASN A 116 -4.20 -17.01 -3.48
CA ASN A 116 -4.88 -18.28 -3.18
C ASN A 116 -3.94 -19.49 -3.09
N LYS A 117 -2.72 -19.40 -3.63
CA LYS A 117 -1.76 -20.52 -3.70
C LYS A 117 -0.57 -20.38 -2.79
N THR A 118 -0.29 -19.19 -2.31
CA THR A 118 0.87 -18.90 -1.46
C THR A 118 0.42 -18.73 -0.02
N ASP A 119 1.05 -19.45 0.89
CA ASP A 119 0.86 -19.20 2.33
C ASP A 119 1.60 -17.91 2.72
N LEU A 120 0.92 -16.79 2.54
CA LEU A 120 1.49 -15.45 2.72
C LEU A 120 1.93 -15.18 4.15
N LYS A 121 1.30 -15.84 5.14
CA LYS A 121 1.70 -15.70 6.55
C LYS A 121 3.12 -16.21 6.79
N LYS A 122 3.60 -17.15 5.97
CA LYS A 122 4.98 -17.66 6.03
C LYS A 122 6.01 -16.74 5.38
N LEU A 123 5.59 -15.77 4.57
CA LEU A 123 6.51 -14.80 3.96
C LEU A 123 7.08 -13.79 4.96
N GLY A 124 6.47 -13.66 6.14
CA GLY A 124 6.75 -12.58 7.09
C GLY A 124 6.04 -11.28 6.70
N PRO A 125 6.49 -10.12 7.21
CA PRO A 125 5.91 -8.84 6.87
C PRO A 125 6.03 -8.53 5.37
N VAL A 126 4.98 -7.96 4.78
CA VAL A 126 4.97 -7.59 3.35
C VAL A 126 4.73 -6.10 3.16
N VAL A 127 5.29 -5.52 2.12
CA VAL A 127 4.95 -4.18 1.65
C VAL A 127 4.46 -4.25 0.21
N PHE A 128 3.22 -3.81 -0.03
CA PHE A 128 2.68 -3.68 -1.39
C PHE A 128 3.06 -2.34 -1.97
N VAL A 129 3.68 -2.36 -3.16
CA VAL A 129 4.22 -1.18 -3.82
C VAL A 129 3.42 -0.87 -5.08
N PHE A 130 2.94 0.38 -5.16
CA PHE A 130 2.14 0.88 -6.27
C PHE A 130 2.91 1.99 -7.00
N GLY A 131 2.90 1.94 -8.33
CA GLY A 131 3.57 2.88 -9.20
C GLY A 131 2.76 4.12 -9.55
N GLU A 132 3.38 5.04 -10.29
CA GLU A 132 2.73 6.16 -10.92
C GLU A 132 1.81 5.69 -12.07
N GLU A 133 0.66 6.37 -12.26
CA GLU A 133 -0.34 6.01 -13.28
C GLU A 133 0.18 6.05 -14.71
N GLN A 134 1.10 6.95 -15.03
CA GLN A 134 1.62 7.11 -16.39
C GLN A 134 2.87 6.27 -16.65
N LYS A 135 3.79 6.22 -15.68
CA LYS A 135 5.10 5.57 -15.82
C LYS A 135 5.17 4.19 -15.19
N GLY A 136 4.24 3.90 -14.25
CA GLY A 136 4.29 2.67 -13.47
C GLY A 136 5.45 2.66 -12.47
N LEU A 137 5.92 1.47 -12.13
CA LEU A 137 7.09 1.26 -11.29
C LEU A 137 8.38 1.28 -12.13
N SER A 138 9.45 1.83 -11.54
CA SER A 138 10.77 1.85 -12.18
C SER A 138 11.37 0.45 -12.27
N ASP A 139 12.30 0.26 -13.23
CA ASP A 139 13.08 -0.98 -13.33
C ASP A 139 13.87 -1.26 -12.05
N TYR A 140 14.28 -0.22 -11.32
CA TYR A 140 14.97 -0.38 -10.06
C TYR A 140 14.07 -1.04 -9.00
N ILE A 141 12.84 -0.56 -8.83
CA ILE A 141 11.87 -1.16 -7.89
C ILE A 141 11.51 -2.58 -8.33
N LEU A 142 11.19 -2.78 -9.62
CA LEU A 142 10.81 -4.09 -10.15
C LEU A 142 11.92 -5.14 -9.96
N SER A 143 13.16 -4.78 -10.23
CA SER A 143 14.32 -5.69 -10.06
C SER A 143 14.69 -5.98 -8.59
N ASN A 144 14.26 -5.13 -7.66
CA ASN A 144 14.46 -5.33 -6.22
C ASN A 144 13.21 -5.89 -5.50
N SER A 145 12.16 -6.24 -6.24
CA SER A 145 10.94 -6.84 -5.68
C SER A 145 11.12 -8.36 -5.48
N ASP A 146 10.64 -8.87 -4.36
CA ASP A 146 10.56 -10.32 -4.12
C ASP A 146 9.53 -10.98 -5.04
N PHE A 147 8.40 -10.25 -5.29
CA PHE A 147 7.35 -10.69 -6.21
C PHE A 147 6.79 -9.49 -6.98
N ILE A 148 6.39 -9.75 -8.21
CA ILE A 148 5.65 -8.80 -9.04
C ILE A 148 4.31 -9.45 -9.36
N LEU A 149 3.22 -8.78 -8.98
CA LEU A 149 1.87 -9.26 -9.17
C LEU A 149 1.08 -8.33 -10.08
N THR A 150 0.23 -8.90 -10.91
CA THR A 150 -0.65 -8.17 -11.82
C THR A 150 -2.12 -8.44 -11.51
N ILE A 151 -2.94 -7.40 -11.54
CA ILE A 151 -4.40 -7.52 -11.47
C ILE A 151 -4.91 -7.70 -12.90
N LYS A 152 -5.34 -8.91 -13.26
CA LYS A 152 -5.86 -9.19 -14.60
C LYS A 152 -7.20 -8.51 -14.85
N GLY A 153 -7.23 -7.65 -15.84
CA GLY A 153 -8.44 -7.08 -16.42
C GLY A 153 -8.97 -7.94 -17.57
N ARG A 154 -10.30 -7.86 -17.81
CA ARG A 154 -10.97 -8.48 -18.96
C ARG A 154 -11.53 -7.45 -19.95
N GLY A 155 -11.41 -6.17 -19.61
CA GLY A 155 -11.88 -5.05 -20.43
C GLY A 155 -10.82 -4.51 -21.37
N THR A 156 -11.06 -3.32 -21.90
CA THR A 156 -10.21 -2.65 -22.90
C THR A 156 -9.16 -1.71 -22.30
N VAL A 157 -9.30 -1.34 -21.02
CA VAL A 157 -8.36 -0.43 -20.37
C VAL A 157 -7.11 -1.16 -19.90
N ARG A 158 -5.95 -0.51 -20.00
CA ARG A 158 -4.64 -1.10 -19.70
C ARG A 158 -4.37 -1.23 -18.20
N SER A 159 -4.91 -0.34 -17.39
CA SER A 159 -4.65 -0.27 -15.96
C SER A 159 -5.85 0.29 -15.20
N LEU A 160 -5.87 0.04 -13.90
CA LEU A 160 -6.80 0.67 -12.97
C LEU A 160 -6.16 1.93 -12.39
N ASN A 161 -7.00 2.85 -11.91
CA ASN A 161 -6.55 3.91 -11.02
C ASN A 161 -5.84 3.29 -9.80
N VAL A 162 -4.75 3.92 -9.35
CA VAL A 162 -3.90 3.40 -8.26
C VAL A 162 -4.68 3.27 -6.94
N GLY A 163 -5.56 4.22 -6.62
CA GLY A 163 -6.42 4.13 -5.44
C GLY A 163 -7.37 2.93 -5.50
N THR A 164 -7.91 2.62 -6.69
CA THR A 164 -8.75 1.45 -6.92
C THR A 164 -7.95 0.15 -6.80
N ALA A 165 -6.78 0.09 -7.46
CA ALA A 165 -5.88 -1.06 -7.38
C ALA A 165 -5.46 -1.35 -5.94
N SER A 166 -5.12 -0.31 -5.17
CA SER A 166 -4.77 -0.45 -3.76
C SER A 166 -5.95 -1.00 -2.93
N GLY A 167 -7.17 -0.54 -3.18
CA GLY A 167 -8.36 -1.06 -2.48
C GLY A 167 -8.56 -2.57 -2.71
N ILE A 168 -8.38 -3.03 -3.95
CA ILE A 168 -8.49 -4.46 -4.30
C ILE A 168 -7.39 -5.27 -3.59
N VAL A 169 -6.12 -4.85 -3.72
CA VAL A 169 -4.98 -5.59 -3.18
C VAL A 169 -5.01 -5.63 -1.66
N LEU A 170 -5.14 -4.46 -1.03
CA LEU A 170 -5.09 -4.34 0.43
C LEU A 170 -6.29 -5.05 1.08
N GLY A 171 -7.48 -4.91 0.51
CA GLY A 171 -8.68 -5.57 1.02
C GLY A 171 -8.61 -7.09 0.91
N THR A 172 -8.19 -7.61 -0.26
CA THR A 172 -8.04 -9.06 -0.45
C THR A 172 -6.98 -9.65 0.49
N TYR A 173 -5.83 -8.99 0.65
CA TYR A 173 -4.79 -9.50 1.55
C TYR A 173 -5.23 -9.43 3.02
N SER A 174 -5.86 -8.34 3.45
CA SER A 174 -6.37 -8.19 4.82
C SER A 174 -7.38 -9.30 5.18
N SER A 175 -8.22 -9.74 4.23
CA SER A 175 -9.20 -10.79 4.47
C SER A 175 -8.60 -12.16 4.86
N LEU A 176 -7.30 -12.35 4.67
CA LEU A 176 -6.58 -13.56 5.10
C LEU A 176 -6.28 -13.58 6.61
N TYR A 177 -6.43 -12.44 7.29
CA TYR A 177 -6.15 -12.26 8.72
C TYR A 177 -7.42 -12.18 9.58
N GLY A 178 -8.59 -12.16 8.95
CA GLY A 178 -9.91 -12.10 9.59
C GLY A 178 -10.44 -13.45 10.06
#